data_8d3332e5b387e1f047e4e966555faa88
#
_entry.id   8d3332e5b387e1f047e4e966555faa88
#
_cell.length_a   1.000
_cell.length_b   1.000
_cell.length_c   1.000
_cell.angle_alpha   90.00
_cell.angle_beta   90.00
_cell.angle_gamma   90.00
#
_symmetry.space_group_name_H-M   'P 1'
#
loop_
_entity.id
_entity.type
_entity.pdbx_description
1 polymer ?
#
loop_
_entity_poly.entity_id
_entity_poly.type
_entity_poly.pdbx_seq_one_letter_code
_entity_poly.pdbx_strand_id
1 'polypeptide(L)'
;LAKSAISAQISIPGSKSLTNRELVLSALASGPSEILNPLDSRDSNLMIQALKQLGSEIESTPNSLRITPRPISGPAQIDCGLAGTVMRFVPPVAALAKGEISFDGDVAARSRPMKTTVDSLRALGVEVSGSGLPFTIHGTGEVVGGELSIDASESSQFVSGLLLVAARFKNGLTLNHTGKTLPSMPHIDMTIDTLAKRGLKVSKLSETSWQIEPGEISGRTVEIEPDLSNAGPFMAAALVAGGTVTIENWPTSTTQVGNDFVSLLALMGGQVSRNGTGMSVTGTGEINGIEIDLSSAGELTPVIAALAALAKSKSVISGVAHLRGHETDRLKALVDEINSIGGRATETKDGLIVEPADLRGGLWKTYGDHRMATAGAIIGLRVPGIEIEDITVTSKTMPGFELLWNKMLGATS
;
A
#
# COMPACT_ATOMS: atom_id res chain seq x y z
N LEU A 1 -8.85 25.55 -3.83
CA LEU A 1 -10.30 25.66 -3.83
C LEU A 1 -10.90 25.17 -5.15
N ALA A 2 -11.95 24.35 -5.06
CA ALA A 2 -12.79 24.05 -6.21
C ALA A 2 -13.64 25.30 -6.54
N LYS A 3 -13.55 25.78 -7.80
CA LYS A 3 -14.29 26.98 -8.25
C LYS A 3 -15.71 26.67 -8.70
N SER A 4 -15.99 25.41 -9.00
CA SER A 4 -17.27 24.88 -9.48
C SER A 4 -17.36 23.38 -9.25
N ALA A 5 -18.54 22.79 -9.48
CA ALA A 5 -18.69 21.33 -9.50
C ALA A 5 -17.73 20.69 -10.50
N ILE A 6 -17.10 19.59 -10.07
CA ILE A 6 -16.08 18.89 -10.86
C ILE A 6 -16.75 18.01 -11.92
N SER A 7 -16.19 17.96 -13.13
CA SER A 7 -16.54 16.96 -14.14
C SER A 7 -15.24 16.46 -14.78
N ALA A 8 -14.78 15.27 -14.36
CA ALA A 8 -13.49 14.76 -14.77
C ALA A 8 -13.47 13.24 -14.96
N GLN A 9 -12.64 12.79 -15.90
CA GLN A 9 -12.21 11.41 -16.06
C GLN A 9 -10.73 11.33 -15.73
N ILE A 10 -10.38 10.36 -14.86
CA ILE A 10 -9.03 10.20 -14.31
C ILE A 10 -8.55 8.78 -14.56
N SER A 11 -7.41 8.67 -15.21
CA SER A 11 -6.67 7.43 -15.34
C SER A 11 -5.64 7.34 -14.21
N ILE A 12 -5.77 6.33 -13.38
CA ILE A 12 -4.89 6.11 -12.22
C ILE A 12 -3.77 5.17 -12.63
N PRO A 13 -2.50 5.43 -12.26
CA PRO A 13 -1.39 4.50 -12.47
C PRO A 13 -1.62 3.14 -11.82
N GLY A 14 -0.85 2.14 -12.25
CA GLY A 14 -0.95 0.77 -11.76
C GLY A 14 -0.75 0.66 -10.24
N SER A 15 -1.37 -0.36 -9.64
CA SER A 15 -1.28 -0.64 -8.20
C SER A 15 0.14 -0.94 -7.76
N LYS A 16 0.65 -0.17 -6.78
CA LYS A 16 1.96 -0.42 -6.15
C LYS A 16 2.03 -1.81 -5.53
N SER A 17 0.98 -2.19 -4.82
CA SER A 17 0.92 -3.46 -4.08
C SER A 17 0.95 -4.67 -5.02
N LEU A 18 0.28 -4.60 -6.17
CA LEU A 18 0.32 -5.64 -7.20
C LEU A 18 1.65 -5.61 -7.95
N THR A 19 2.13 -4.44 -8.38
CA THR A 19 3.42 -4.30 -9.08
C THR A 19 4.56 -4.96 -8.29
N ASN A 20 4.67 -4.66 -6.98
CA ASN A 20 5.76 -5.20 -6.18
C ASN A 20 5.63 -6.72 -5.94
N ARG A 21 4.42 -7.28 -5.83
CA ARG A 21 4.21 -8.73 -5.76
C ARG A 21 4.59 -9.42 -7.06
N GLU A 22 4.12 -8.89 -8.16
CA GLU A 22 4.43 -9.45 -9.48
C GLU A 22 5.92 -9.34 -9.83
N LEU A 23 6.62 -8.29 -9.40
CA LEU A 23 8.08 -8.18 -9.53
C LEU A 23 8.80 -9.29 -8.76
N VAL A 24 8.45 -9.51 -7.48
CA VAL A 24 9.04 -10.58 -6.65
C VAL A 24 8.79 -11.95 -7.26
N LEU A 25 7.53 -12.25 -7.64
CA LEU A 25 7.19 -13.54 -8.22
C LEU A 25 7.83 -13.75 -9.60
N SER A 26 7.98 -12.69 -10.40
CA SER A 26 8.68 -12.75 -11.69
C SER A 26 10.17 -13.03 -11.53
N ALA A 27 10.80 -12.48 -10.50
CA ALA A 27 12.21 -12.75 -10.19
C ALA A 27 12.45 -14.18 -9.71
N LEU A 28 11.44 -14.82 -9.12
CA LEU A 28 11.50 -16.19 -8.60
C LEU A 28 10.92 -17.24 -9.57
N ALA A 29 10.37 -16.79 -10.71
CA ALA A 29 9.71 -17.66 -11.69
C ALA A 29 10.69 -18.59 -12.40
N SER A 30 10.16 -19.67 -13.00
CA SER A 30 10.93 -20.61 -13.81
C SER A 30 11.18 -20.12 -15.25
N GLY A 31 10.48 -19.08 -15.68
CA GLY A 31 10.59 -18.50 -17.01
C GLY A 31 10.32 -16.99 -17.01
N PRO A 32 10.55 -16.33 -18.16
CA PRO A 32 10.34 -14.89 -18.28
C PRO A 32 8.91 -14.46 -17.95
N SER A 33 8.78 -13.25 -17.45
CA SER A 33 7.49 -12.58 -17.20
C SER A 33 7.47 -11.20 -17.84
N GLU A 34 6.27 -10.74 -18.18
CA GLU A 34 6.04 -9.36 -18.63
C GLU A 34 4.94 -8.73 -17.77
N ILE A 35 5.25 -7.58 -17.20
CA ILE A 35 4.32 -6.81 -16.38
C ILE A 35 3.91 -5.58 -17.19
N LEU A 36 2.63 -5.50 -17.57
CA LEU A 36 2.04 -4.39 -18.31
C LEU A 36 1.47 -3.37 -17.31
N ASN A 37 1.59 -2.09 -17.63
CA ASN A 37 1.14 -0.97 -16.81
C ASN A 37 1.65 -1.01 -15.34
N PRO A 38 2.94 -1.37 -15.09
CA PRO A 38 3.48 -1.34 -13.74
C PRO A 38 3.44 0.08 -13.17
N LEU A 39 3.39 0.20 -11.86
CA LEU A 39 3.62 1.51 -11.26
C LEU A 39 5.09 1.89 -11.43
N ASP A 40 5.35 3.06 -12.00
CA ASP A 40 6.66 3.73 -11.96
C ASP A 40 6.66 4.72 -10.80
N SER A 41 7.29 4.36 -9.70
CA SER A 41 7.40 5.17 -8.48
C SER A 41 8.69 4.89 -7.75
N ARG A 42 9.03 5.71 -6.74
CA ARG A 42 10.21 5.47 -5.90
C ARG A 42 10.18 4.05 -5.31
N ASP A 43 9.06 3.62 -4.75
CA ASP A 43 8.95 2.32 -4.09
C ASP A 43 9.10 1.14 -5.06
N SER A 44 8.53 1.21 -6.27
CA SER A 44 8.69 0.17 -7.29
C SER A 44 10.08 0.16 -7.91
N ASN A 45 10.70 1.33 -8.07
CA ASN A 45 12.08 1.43 -8.55
C ASN A 45 13.09 0.84 -7.55
N LEU A 46 12.89 1.05 -6.25
CA LEU A 46 13.68 0.39 -5.20
C LEU A 46 13.53 -1.14 -5.26
N MET A 47 12.32 -1.65 -5.48
CA MET A 47 12.09 -3.09 -5.67
C MET A 47 12.83 -3.62 -6.91
N ILE A 48 12.73 -2.93 -8.04
CA ILE A 48 13.45 -3.29 -9.28
C ILE A 48 14.97 -3.33 -9.03
N GLN A 49 15.52 -2.32 -8.37
CA GLN A 49 16.95 -2.28 -8.07
C GLN A 49 17.38 -3.41 -7.14
N ALA A 50 16.58 -3.70 -6.10
CA ALA A 50 16.86 -4.81 -5.18
C ALA A 50 16.90 -6.15 -5.92
N LEU A 51 15.92 -6.43 -6.78
CA LEU A 51 15.86 -7.69 -7.55
C LEU A 51 16.98 -7.78 -8.60
N LYS A 52 17.36 -6.66 -9.23
CA LYS A 52 18.54 -6.61 -10.12
C LYS A 52 19.83 -6.94 -9.38
N GLN A 53 20.03 -6.37 -8.19
CA GLN A 53 21.22 -6.66 -7.38
C GLN A 53 21.25 -8.11 -6.90
N LEU A 54 20.09 -8.76 -6.75
CA LEU A 54 19.99 -10.19 -6.44
C LEU A 54 20.08 -11.10 -7.68
N GLY A 55 20.34 -10.54 -8.87
CA GLY A 55 20.65 -11.28 -10.08
C GLY A 55 19.60 -11.23 -11.20
N SER A 56 18.38 -10.79 -10.96
CA SER A 56 17.34 -10.74 -12.00
C SER A 56 17.66 -9.73 -13.10
N GLU A 57 17.41 -10.10 -14.35
CA GLU A 57 17.48 -9.16 -15.47
C GLU A 57 16.11 -8.50 -15.65
N ILE A 58 16.05 -7.17 -15.54
CA ILE A 58 14.81 -6.41 -15.67
C ILE A 58 15.02 -5.30 -16.69
N GLU A 59 14.27 -5.38 -17.79
CA GLU A 59 14.25 -4.39 -18.85
C GLU A 59 12.96 -3.57 -18.74
N SER A 60 13.08 -2.24 -18.82
CA SER A 60 11.95 -1.33 -18.75
C SER A 60 11.63 -0.75 -20.12
N THR A 61 10.36 -0.72 -20.48
CA THR A 61 9.80 0.05 -21.57
C THR A 61 8.83 1.10 -21.01
N PRO A 62 8.31 2.03 -21.79
CA PRO A 62 7.39 3.05 -21.27
C PRO A 62 6.15 2.48 -20.55
N ASN A 63 5.66 1.29 -20.95
CA ASN A 63 4.41 0.72 -20.45
C ASN A 63 4.57 -0.72 -19.94
N SER A 64 5.78 -1.29 -19.92
CA SER A 64 5.99 -2.66 -19.43
C SER A 64 7.37 -2.86 -18.81
N LEU A 65 7.43 -3.90 -17.96
CA LEU A 65 8.69 -4.45 -17.45
C LEU A 65 8.79 -5.88 -17.93
N ARG A 66 9.93 -6.24 -18.53
CA ARG A 66 10.27 -7.61 -18.87
C ARG A 66 11.27 -8.13 -17.86
N ILE A 67 10.94 -9.21 -17.19
CA ILE A 67 11.76 -9.82 -16.15
C ILE A 67 12.21 -11.19 -16.62
N THR A 68 13.54 -11.38 -16.69
CA THR A 68 14.15 -12.69 -16.91
C THR A 68 14.78 -13.14 -15.58
N PRO A 69 14.21 -14.18 -14.94
CA PRO A 69 14.73 -14.69 -13.68
C PRO A 69 16.12 -15.28 -13.85
N ARG A 70 16.95 -15.11 -12.83
CA ARG A 70 18.29 -15.70 -12.73
C ARG A 70 18.46 -16.28 -11.32
N PRO A 71 19.45 -17.16 -11.11
CA PRO A 71 19.77 -17.62 -9.75
C PRO A 71 19.98 -16.46 -8.79
N ILE A 72 19.28 -16.48 -7.65
CA ILE A 72 19.42 -15.46 -6.63
C ILE A 72 20.82 -15.55 -6.01
N SER A 73 21.58 -14.46 -6.02
CA SER A 73 22.99 -14.46 -5.61
C SER A 73 23.37 -13.16 -4.89
N GLY A 74 24.42 -13.27 -4.06
CA GLY A 74 25.12 -12.16 -3.43
C GLY A 74 26.61 -12.11 -3.86
N PRO A 75 27.41 -11.17 -3.32
CA PRO A 75 27.01 -10.16 -2.35
C PRO A 75 26.14 -9.04 -2.95
N ALA A 76 25.29 -8.43 -2.13
CA ALA A 76 24.45 -7.31 -2.54
C ALA A 76 24.22 -6.31 -1.39
N GLN A 77 23.93 -5.05 -1.75
CA GLN A 77 23.57 -3.99 -0.80
C GLN A 77 22.23 -3.42 -1.19
N ILE A 78 21.21 -3.72 -0.42
CA ILE A 78 19.82 -3.37 -0.73
C ILE A 78 19.45 -2.07 -0.01
N ASP A 79 19.17 -1.03 -0.79
CA ASP A 79 18.52 0.18 -0.30
C ASP A 79 16.99 -0.04 -0.27
N CYS A 80 16.43 -0.03 0.92
CA CYS A 80 14.98 -0.12 1.11
C CYS A 80 14.29 1.25 0.98
N GLY A 81 15.03 2.36 1.00
CA GLY A 81 14.46 3.69 1.14
C GLY A 81 13.48 3.72 2.32
N LEU A 82 12.24 4.12 2.05
CA LEU A 82 11.11 4.01 2.99
C LEU A 82 10.03 3.03 2.47
N ALA A 83 10.38 2.14 1.53
CA ALA A 83 9.46 1.22 0.87
C ALA A 83 9.15 0.00 1.74
N GLY A 84 7.97 -0.03 2.36
CA GLY A 84 7.55 -1.12 3.23
C GLY A 84 7.57 -2.50 2.57
N THR A 85 7.24 -2.59 1.29
CA THR A 85 7.29 -3.83 0.52
C THR A 85 8.71 -4.31 0.26
N VAL A 86 9.66 -3.41 -0.03
CA VAL A 86 11.07 -3.78 -0.15
C VAL A 86 11.59 -4.33 1.18
N MET A 87 11.32 -3.60 2.27
CA MET A 87 11.72 -4.00 3.63
C MET A 87 11.25 -5.40 4.03
N ARG A 88 10.08 -5.87 3.58
CA ARG A 88 9.46 -7.12 4.03
C ARG A 88 9.44 -8.22 2.98
N PHE A 89 9.44 -7.89 1.69
CA PHE A 89 9.37 -8.90 0.62
C PHE A 89 10.75 -9.33 0.14
N VAL A 90 11.73 -8.40 0.11
CA VAL A 90 13.07 -8.73 -0.39
C VAL A 90 13.91 -9.58 0.58
N PRO A 91 13.85 -9.42 1.92
CA PRO A 91 14.63 -10.26 2.83
C PRO A 91 14.37 -11.77 2.68
N PRO A 92 13.12 -12.27 2.56
CA PRO A 92 12.89 -13.68 2.27
C PRO A 92 13.43 -14.14 0.91
N VAL A 93 13.44 -13.27 -0.12
CA VAL A 93 14.09 -13.55 -1.41
C VAL A 93 15.60 -13.66 -1.23
N ALA A 94 16.21 -12.69 -0.52
CA ALA A 94 17.63 -12.66 -0.26
C ALA A 94 18.11 -13.86 0.56
N ALA A 95 17.26 -14.46 1.38
CA ALA A 95 17.57 -15.69 2.11
C ALA A 95 17.86 -16.90 1.19
N LEU A 96 17.37 -16.87 -0.05
CA LEU A 96 17.67 -17.87 -1.09
C LEU A 96 19.01 -17.61 -1.80
N ALA A 97 19.67 -16.49 -1.56
CA ALA A 97 20.94 -16.18 -2.17
C ALA A 97 22.08 -16.97 -1.52
N LYS A 98 23.20 -17.08 -2.25
CA LYS A 98 24.48 -17.50 -1.68
C LYS A 98 25.36 -16.28 -1.50
N GLY A 99 25.75 -15.98 -0.25
CA GLY A 99 26.60 -14.83 0.11
C GLY A 99 25.91 -13.83 1.04
N GLU A 100 26.60 -12.72 1.27
CA GLU A 100 26.13 -11.68 2.20
C GLU A 100 25.25 -10.65 1.49
N ILE A 101 24.08 -10.36 2.04
CA ILE A 101 23.17 -9.33 1.55
C ILE A 101 22.87 -8.37 2.71
N SER A 102 23.34 -7.14 2.57
CA SER A 102 23.08 -6.08 3.55
C SER A 102 21.85 -5.24 3.16
N PHE A 103 21.11 -4.82 4.17
CA PHE A 103 19.91 -4.00 4.03
C PHE A 103 20.03 -2.73 4.85
N ASP A 104 19.73 -1.59 4.25
CA ASP A 104 19.54 -0.31 4.94
C ASP A 104 18.47 0.50 4.20
N GLY A 105 18.21 1.73 4.64
CA GLY A 105 17.24 2.63 4.03
C GLY A 105 17.29 4.02 4.64
N ASP A 106 16.26 4.81 4.34
CA ASP A 106 16.11 6.16 4.88
C ASP A 106 16.15 6.13 6.42
N VAL A 107 16.60 7.22 7.05
CA VAL A 107 16.64 7.33 8.52
C VAL A 107 15.29 6.97 9.16
N ALA A 108 14.18 7.42 8.58
CA ALA A 108 12.84 7.09 9.04
C ALA A 108 12.48 5.59 8.89
N ALA A 109 13.10 4.86 7.95
CA ALA A 109 12.88 3.44 7.79
C ALA A 109 13.44 2.62 8.96
N ARG A 110 14.49 3.10 9.62
CA ARG A 110 15.16 2.40 10.72
C ARG A 110 14.28 2.27 11.97
N SER A 111 13.26 3.14 12.11
CA SER A 111 12.27 3.06 13.21
C SER A 111 11.08 2.14 12.91
N ARG A 112 10.93 1.68 11.65
CA ARG A 112 9.82 0.82 11.26
C ARG A 112 10.03 -0.62 11.72
N PRO A 113 8.93 -1.34 12.11
CA PRO A 113 9.04 -2.71 12.60
C PRO A 113 9.68 -3.66 11.58
N MET A 114 10.79 -4.30 11.96
CA MET A 114 11.50 -5.31 11.16
C MET A 114 11.79 -6.58 11.95
N LYS A 115 11.62 -6.53 13.27
CA LYS A 115 11.95 -7.66 14.16
C LYS A 115 11.28 -8.96 13.72
N THR A 116 9.98 -8.90 13.40
CA THR A 116 9.25 -10.08 12.94
C THR A 116 9.85 -10.68 11.67
N THR A 117 10.25 -9.87 10.67
CA THR A 117 10.92 -10.37 9.46
C THR A 117 12.25 -11.04 9.79
N VAL A 118 13.10 -10.39 10.58
CA VAL A 118 14.43 -10.90 10.95
C VAL A 118 14.32 -12.18 11.76
N ASP A 119 13.45 -12.21 12.77
CA ASP A 119 13.27 -13.38 13.62
C ASP A 119 12.64 -14.55 12.86
N SER A 120 11.76 -14.28 11.88
CA SER A 120 11.21 -15.32 10.99
C SER A 120 12.31 -16.02 10.20
N LEU A 121 13.23 -15.25 9.61
CA LEU A 121 14.35 -15.82 8.85
C LEU A 121 15.27 -16.64 9.74
N ARG A 122 15.58 -16.16 10.96
CA ARG A 122 16.36 -16.92 11.93
C ARG A 122 15.68 -18.24 12.34
N ALA A 123 14.37 -18.20 12.56
CA ALA A 123 13.59 -19.40 12.90
C ALA A 123 13.57 -20.41 11.74
N LEU A 124 13.68 -19.94 10.49
CA LEU A 124 13.84 -20.78 9.30
C LEU A 124 15.29 -21.24 9.05
N GLY A 125 16.22 -20.97 9.98
CA GLY A 125 17.62 -21.41 9.93
C GLY A 125 18.54 -20.49 9.14
N VAL A 126 18.08 -19.29 8.78
CA VAL A 126 18.92 -18.30 8.07
C VAL A 126 19.71 -17.46 9.08
N GLU A 127 21.01 -17.36 8.90
CA GLU A 127 21.86 -16.51 9.72
C GLU A 127 21.63 -15.04 9.35
N VAL A 128 21.26 -14.21 10.35
CA VAL A 128 21.00 -12.77 10.18
C VAL A 128 21.67 -11.98 11.29
N SER A 129 22.53 -11.04 10.93
CA SER A 129 23.17 -10.08 11.83
C SER A 129 22.33 -8.80 11.90
N GLY A 130 22.05 -8.29 13.11
CA GLY A 130 21.15 -7.12 13.32
C GLY A 130 19.72 -7.56 13.62
N SER A 131 18.86 -6.62 14.09
CA SER A 131 17.47 -6.90 14.48
C SER A 131 16.45 -5.96 13.82
N GLY A 132 16.92 -4.96 13.09
CA GLY A 132 16.19 -3.97 12.33
C GLY A 132 17.16 -3.35 11.33
N LEU A 133 16.74 -2.37 10.55
CA LEU A 133 17.65 -1.67 9.63
C LEU A 133 18.72 -0.87 10.41
N PRO A 134 20.00 -0.98 10.05
CA PRO A 134 20.56 -1.92 9.07
C PRO A 134 20.70 -3.35 9.62
N PHE A 135 20.61 -4.34 8.73
CA PHE A 135 20.88 -5.75 9.05
C PHE A 135 21.51 -6.48 7.84
N THR A 136 22.10 -7.66 8.08
CA THR A 136 22.75 -8.46 7.02
C THR A 136 22.26 -9.90 7.08
N ILE A 137 21.90 -10.47 5.93
CA ILE A 137 21.58 -11.88 5.72
C ILE A 137 22.82 -12.59 5.20
N HIS A 138 23.19 -13.71 5.83
CA HIS A 138 24.28 -14.59 5.42
C HIS A 138 23.67 -15.82 4.73
N GLY A 139 23.33 -15.69 3.45
CA GLY A 139 22.61 -16.70 2.71
C GLY A 139 23.49 -17.88 2.29
N THR A 140 22.93 -19.09 2.39
CA THR A 140 23.60 -20.35 2.01
C THR A 140 23.19 -20.86 0.63
N GLY A 141 22.19 -20.23 0.00
CA GLY A 141 21.64 -20.62 -1.30
C GLY A 141 20.31 -21.37 -1.21
N GLU A 142 19.89 -21.77 0.00
CA GLU A 142 18.62 -22.47 0.25
C GLU A 142 18.03 -22.13 1.60
N VAL A 143 16.72 -22.28 1.71
CA VAL A 143 15.97 -22.20 2.98
C VAL A 143 15.19 -23.50 3.13
N VAL A 144 15.29 -24.15 4.30
CA VAL A 144 14.65 -25.44 4.53
C VAL A 144 13.12 -25.30 4.56
N GLY A 145 12.60 -24.24 5.16
CA GLY A 145 11.15 -24.06 5.33
C GLY A 145 10.59 -24.96 6.46
N GLY A 146 9.29 -25.25 6.40
CA GLY A 146 8.57 -26.03 7.39
C GLY A 146 7.55 -25.21 8.15
N GLU A 147 7.35 -25.48 9.44
CA GLU A 147 6.37 -24.76 10.26
C GLU A 147 6.99 -23.51 10.90
N LEU A 148 6.27 -22.40 10.84
CA LEU A 148 6.69 -21.12 11.42
C LEU A 148 5.50 -20.42 12.08
N SER A 149 5.69 -19.92 13.29
CA SER A 149 4.73 -19.10 14.02
C SER A 149 5.28 -17.68 14.19
N ILE A 150 4.48 -16.68 13.84
CA ILE A 150 4.87 -15.26 13.92
C ILE A 150 3.74 -14.42 14.52
N ASP A 151 4.10 -13.31 15.15
CA ASP A 151 3.15 -12.24 15.45
C ASP A 151 3.21 -11.18 14.34
N ALA A 152 2.18 -11.13 13.52
CA ALA A 152 2.02 -10.18 12.43
C ALA A 152 1.03 -9.04 12.77
N SER A 153 0.77 -8.77 14.04
CA SER A 153 -0.18 -7.74 14.50
C SER A 153 0.22 -6.32 14.05
N GLU A 154 1.50 -6.08 13.80
CA GLU A 154 1.99 -4.78 13.34
C GLU A 154 1.85 -4.60 11.81
N SER A 155 1.84 -5.70 11.03
CA SER A 155 1.75 -5.61 9.57
C SER A 155 1.45 -6.96 8.90
N SER A 156 0.43 -7.00 8.03
CA SER A 156 0.17 -8.13 7.12
C SER A 156 1.30 -8.38 6.11
N GLN A 157 2.21 -7.41 5.91
CA GLN A 157 3.35 -7.57 5.01
C GLN A 157 4.34 -8.64 5.50
N PHE A 158 4.40 -8.95 6.81
CA PHE A 158 5.22 -10.05 7.32
C PHE A 158 4.71 -11.40 6.80
N VAL A 159 3.40 -11.61 6.79
CA VAL A 159 2.78 -12.80 6.20
C VAL A 159 2.98 -12.83 4.69
N SER A 160 2.64 -11.75 4.01
CA SER A 160 2.74 -11.64 2.55
C SER A 160 4.17 -11.88 2.03
N GLY A 161 5.18 -11.30 2.69
CA GLY A 161 6.58 -11.44 2.30
C GLY A 161 7.08 -12.88 2.38
N LEU A 162 6.68 -13.62 3.41
CA LEU A 162 7.03 -15.04 3.57
C LEU A 162 6.29 -15.91 2.54
N LEU A 163 4.98 -15.71 2.35
CA LEU A 163 4.18 -16.48 1.39
C LEU A 163 4.68 -16.31 -0.05
N LEU A 164 5.09 -15.11 -0.48
CA LEU A 164 5.61 -14.85 -1.83
C LEU A 164 6.81 -15.72 -2.20
N VAL A 165 7.59 -16.16 -1.20
CA VAL A 165 8.86 -16.88 -1.41
C VAL A 165 8.75 -18.35 -1.01
N ALA A 166 7.77 -18.71 -0.19
CA ALA A 166 7.66 -19.99 0.48
C ALA A 166 7.68 -21.21 -0.45
N ALA A 167 7.12 -21.10 -1.67
CA ALA A 167 7.18 -22.18 -2.66
C ALA A 167 8.61 -22.53 -3.11
N ARG A 168 9.58 -21.64 -2.88
CA ARG A 168 11.02 -21.83 -3.16
C ARG A 168 11.76 -22.42 -1.97
N PHE A 169 11.13 -22.58 -0.81
CA PHE A 169 11.71 -23.29 0.33
C PHE A 169 11.63 -24.81 0.11
N LYS A 170 12.61 -25.55 0.59
CA LYS A 170 12.76 -27.00 0.36
C LYS A 170 11.51 -27.81 0.79
N ASN A 171 10.94 -27.44 1.93
CA ASN A 171 9.74 -28.07 2.51
C ASN A 171 8.50 -27.17 2.45
N GLY A 172 8.51 -26.10 1.60
CA GLY A 172 7.44 -25.11 1.65
C GLY A 172 7.35 -24.38 2.99
N LEU A 173 6.14 -23.94 3.34
CA LEU A 173 5.91 -23.24 4.60
C LEU A 173 4.49 -23.47 5.11
N THR A 174 4.36 -23.83 6.39
CA THR A 174 3.12 -23.69 7.17
C THR A 174 3.31 -22.47 8.08
N LEU A 175 2.58 -21.39 7.81
CA LEU A 175 2.72 -20.12 8.52
C LEU A 175 1.53 -19.88 9.43
N ASN A 176 1.78 -19.72 10.73
CA ASN A 176 0.77 -19.47 11.76
C ASN A 176 0.94 -18.07 12.33
N HIS A 177 -0.12 -17.26 12.32
CA HIS A 177 -0.15 -16.00 13.05
C HIS A 177 -0.64 -16.23 14.47
N THR A 178 0.12 -15.77 15.46
CA THR A 178 -0.14 -15.96 16.89
C THR A 178 -0.59 -14.71 17.63
N GLY A 179 -0.57 -13.55 16.95
CA GLY A 179 -1.01 -12.28 17.51
C GLY A 179 -2.54 -12.20 17.71
N LYS A 180 -2.98 -11.18 18.43
CA LYS A 180 -4.42 -10.99 18.71
C LYS A 180 -5.18 -10.41 17.52
N THR A 181 -4.53 -9.62 16.69
CA THR A 181 -5.12 -8.91 15.55
C THR A 181 -4.24 -9.10 14.34
N LEU A 182 -4.85 -9.24 13.17
CA LEU A 182 -4.14 -9.28 11.90
C LEU A 182 -4.73 -8.19 11.00
N PRO A 183 -4.03 -7.05 10.85
CA PRO A 183 -4.56 -5.94 10.06
C PRO A 183 -4.50 -6.24 8.57
N SER A 184 -5.36 -5.58 7.81
CA SER A 184 -5.29 -5.56 6.35
C SER A 184 -5.25 -6.95 5.68
N MET A 185 -6.15 -7.86 6.09
CA MET A 185 -6.32 -9.19 5.49
C MET A 185 -6.39 -9.17 3.96
N PRO A 186 -7.05 -8.19 3.29
CA PRO A 186 -7.08 -8.13 1.84
C PRO A 186 -5.71 -8.11 1.16
N HIS A 187 -4.66 -7.62 1.83
CA HIS A 187 -3.30 -7.71 1.29
C HIS A 187 -2.70 -9.12 1.33
N ILE A 188 -3.14 -9.97 2.27
CA ILE A 188 -2.78 -11.39 2.29
C ILE A 188 -3.56 -12.11 1.18
N ASP A 189 -4.86 -11.84 1.05
CA ASP A 189 -5.70 -12.40 -0.01
C ASP A 189 -5.18 -12.00 -1.40
N MET A 190 -4.72 -10.76 -1.58
CA MET A 190 -4.02 -10.30 -2.78
C MET A 190 -2.77 -11.14 -3.07
N THR A 191 -1.99 -11.48 -2.04
CA THR A 191 -0.81 -12.33 -2.19
C THR A 191 -1.19 -13.75 -2.61
N ILE A 192 -2.23 -14.32 -1.99
CA ILE A 192 -2.75 -15.65 -2.30
C ILE A 192 -3.27 -15.71 -3.75
N ASP A 193 -4.05 -14.71 -4.17
CA ASP A 193 -4.56 -14.60 -5.54
C ASP A 193 -3.43 -14.48 -6.56
N THR A 194 -2.41 -13.65 -6.27
CA THR A 194 -1.25 -13.48 -7.14
C THR A 194 -0.45 -14.77 -7.29
N LEU A 195 -0.27 -15.54 -6.21
CA LEU A 195 0.35 -16.86 -6.22
C LEU A 195 -0.48 -17.87 -7.01
N ALA A 196 -1.80 -17.89 -6.81
CA ALA A 196 -2.71 -18.78 -7.53
C ALA A 196 -2.66 -18.55 -9.05
N LYS A 197 -2.61 -17.29 -9.48
CA LYS A 197 -2.46 -16.90 -10.90
C LYS A 197 -1.12 -17.32 -11.51
N ARG A 198 -0.15 -17.75 -10.69
CA ARG A 198 1.16 -18.30 -11.11
C ARG A 198 1.29 -19.81 -10.88
N GLY A 199 0.17 -20.52 -10.67
CA GLY A 199 0.10 -21.97 -10.56
C GLY A 199 0.34 -22.52 -9.16
N LEU A 200 0.45 -21.66 -8.14
CA LEU A 200 0.68 -22.09 -6.78
C LEU A 200 -0.61 -22.08 -5.96
N LYS A 201 -0.79 -23.09 -5.13
CA LYS A 201 -1.92 -23.18 -4.21
C LYS A 201 -1.47 -22.84 -2.79
N VAL A 202 -2.10 -21.83 -2.19
CA VAL A 202 -2.03 -21.55 -0.78
C VAL A 202 -3.28 -22.14 -0.12
N SER A 203 -3.12 -23.08 0.81
CA SER A 203 -4.21 -23.65 1.59
C SER A 203 -4.41 -22.85 2.86
N LYS A 204 -5.59 -22.29 3.06
CA LYS A 204 -5.96 -21.63 4.32
C LYS A 204 -6.39 -22.73 5.31
N LEU A 205 -5.55 -22.98 6.32
CA LEU A 205 -5.80 -23.99 7.34
C LEU A 205 -6.74 -23.49 8.44
N SER A 206 -6.69 -22.17 8.70
CA SER A 206 -7.58 -21.45 9.60
C SER A 206 -7.64 -19.98 9.18
N GLU A 207 -8.34 -19.13 9.94
CA GLU A 207 -8.37 -17.67 9.69
C GLU A 207 -6.97 -17.03 9.83
N THR A 208 -6.04 -17.67 10.51
CA THR A 208 -4.71 -17.15 10.84
C THR A 208 -3.58 -18.11 10.47
N SER A 209 -3.86 -19.12 9.64
CA SER A 209 -2.87 -20.13 9.26
C SER A 209 -2.96 -20.48 7.77
N TRP A 210 -1.81 -20.51 7.12
CA TRP A 210 -1.67 -20.76 5.67
C TRP A 210 -0.58 -21.79 5.43
N GLN A 211 -0.78 -22.63 4.42
CA GLN A 211 0.20 -23.59 3.96
C GLN A 211 0.44 -23.41 2.47
N ILE A 212 1.70 -23.44 2.08
CA ILE A 212 2.16 -23.50 0.70
C ILE A 212 3.21 -24.58 0.56
N GLU A 213 2.97 -25.52 -0.37
CA GLU A 213 3.92 -26.57 -0.71
C GLU A 213 5.04 -26.05 -1.61
N PRO A 214 6.22 -26.71 -1.65
CA PRO A 214 7.22 -26.43 -2.66
C PRO A 214 6.63 -26.53 -4.05
N GLY A 215 6.96 -25.57 -4.93
CA GLY A 215 6.40 -25.57 -6.27
C GLY A 215 7.09 -24.59 -7.21
N GLU A 216 6.82 -24.79 -8.49
CA GLU A 216 7.33 -23.95 -9.55
C GLU A 216 6.45 -22.71 -9.71
N ILE A 217 7.05 -21.54 -9.71
CA ILE A 217 6.39 -20.27 -9.97
C ILE A 217 6.39 -20.03 -11.48
N SER A 218 5.24 -20.06 -12.12
CA SER A 218 5.16 -19.87 -13.58
C SER A 218 5.48 -18.43 -13.99
N GLY A 219 6.28 -18.27 -15.05
CA GLY A 219 6.40 -17.01 -15.78
C GLY A 219 5.09 -16.68 -16.49
N ARG A 220 4.73 -15.37 -16.59
CA ARG A 220 3.48 -14.95 -17.24
C ARG A 220 3.51 -13.50 -17.69
N THR A 221 2.63 -13.15 -18.62
CA THR A 221 2.24 -11.75 -18.86
C THR A 221 1.10 -11.39 -17.93
N VAL A 222 1.20 -10.23 -17.26
CA VAL A 222 0.18 -9.71 -16.35
C VAL A 222 -0.02 -8.23 -16.60
N GLU A 223 -1.25 -7.78 -16.63
CA GLU A 223 -1.62 -6.36 -16.64
C GLU A 223 -1.96 -5.93 -15.21
N ILE A 224 -1.32 -4.86 -14.74
CA ILE A 224 -1.56 -4.32 -13.40
C ILE A 224 -2.81 -3.45 -13.40
N GLU A 225 -3.73 -3.75 -12.49
CA GLU A 225 -4.92 -2.94 -12.24
C GLU A 225 -4.55 -1.52 -11.77
N PRO A 226 -5.37 -0.49 -12.04
CA PRO A 226 -5.21 0.83 -11.42
C PRO A 226 -5.11 0.75 -9.89
N ASP A 227 -4.34 1.63 -9.28
CA ASP A 227 -4.23 1.68 -7.81
C ASP A 227 -5.50 2.32 -7.20
N LEU A 228 -6.40 1.49 -6.69
CA LEU A 228 -7.68 1.94 -6.18
C LEU A 228 -7.56 2.75 -4.88
N SER A 229 -6.48 2.56 -4.12
CA SER A 229 -6.23 3.39 -2.93
C SER A 229 -5.81 4.81 -3.32
N ASN A 230 -5.07 4.96 -4.43
CA ASN A 230 -4.71 6.26 -4.99
C ASN A 230 -5.89 6.93 -5.76
N ALA A 231 -6.90 6.17 -6.15
CA ALA A 231 -8.14 6.70 -6.71
C ALA A 231 -8.97 7.48 -5.67
N GLY A 232 -8.86 7.09 -4.38
CA GLY A 232 -9.67 7.63 -3.29
C GLY A 232 -9.71 9.16 -3.20
N PRO A 233 -8.58 9.88 -3.22
CA PRO A 233 -8.58 11.34 -3.19
C PRO A 233 -9.38 11.99 -4.33
N PHE A 234 -9.30 11.46 -5.55
CA PHE A 234 -10.03 11.98 -6.71
C PHE A 234 -11.53 11.70 -6.59
N MET A 235 -11.91 10.51 -6.13
CA MET A 235 -13.31 10.17 -5.87
C MET A 235 -13.88 11.04 -4.74
N ALA A 236 -13.12 11.26 -3.67
CA ALA A 236 -13.50 12.13 -2.56
C ALA A 236 -13.70 13.59 -3.02
N ALA A 237 -12.94 14.04 -4.00
CA ALA A 237 -13.08 15.40 -4.54
C ALA A 237 -14.49 15.66 -5.09
N ALA A 238 -15.16 14.67 -5.68
CA ALA A 238 -16.56 14.80 -6.13
C ALA A 238 -17.52 15.08 -4.96
N LEU A 239 -17.32 14.45 -3.79
CA LEU A 239 -18.13 14.70 -2.60
C LEU A 239 -17.91 16.11 -2.07
N VAL A 240 -16.65 16.57 -2.05
CA VAL A 240 -16.28 17.87 -1.45
C VAL A 240 -16.72 19.04 -2.32
N ALA A 241 -16.43 18.98 -3.61
CA ALA A 241 -16.70 20.07 -4.54
C ALA A 241 -18.09 20.00 -5.20
N GLY A 242 -18.75 18.87 -5.13
CA GLY A 242 -19.88 18.53 -5.98
C GLY A 242 -19.47 18.12 -7.38
N GLY A 243 -20.41 17.55 -8.15
CA GLY A 243 -20.16 17.07 -9.51
C GLY A 243 -19.73 15.62 -9.60
N THR A 244 -19.09 15.25 -10.69
CA THR A 244 -18.79 13.85 -11.00
C THR A 244 -17.31 13.63 -11.32
N VAL A 245 -16.70 12.63 -10.68
CA VAL A 245 -15.38 12.11 -11.04
C VAL A 245 -15.53 10.66 -11.45
N THR A 246 -14.97 10.29 -12.60
CA THR A 246 -14.93 8.92 -13.11
C THR A 246 -13.49 8.43 -13.10
N ILE A 247 -13.24 7.31 -12.42
CA ILE A 247 -11.96 6.59 -12.49
C ILE A 247 -12.08 5.55 -13.60
N GLU A 248 -11.17 5.64 -14.56
CA GLU A 248 -11.12 4.74 -15.72
C GLU A 248 -10.60 3.35 -15.34
N ASN A 249 -10.99 2.34 -16.11
CA ASN A 249 -10.51 0.96 -15.99
C ASN A 249 -10.65 0.35 -14.60
N TRP A 250 -11.73 0.69 -13.89
CA TRP A 250 -12.03 0.09 -12.59
C TRP A 250 -12.29 -1.40 -12.74
N PRO A 251 -11.55 -2.28 -12.06
CA PRO A 251 -11.67 -3.73 -12.24
C PRO A 251 -13.08 -4.22 -11.85
N THR A 252 -13.54 -5.28 -12.50
CA THR A 252 -14.84 -5.93 -12.17
C THR A 252 -14.75 -6.81 -10.94
N SER A 253 -13.56 -7.35 -10.68
CA SER A 253 -13.21 -8.13 -9.49
C SER A 253 -11.78 -7.81 -9.11
N THR A 254 -11.53 -7.57 -7.83
CA THR A 254 -10.21 -7.19 -7.33
C THR A 254 -10.05 -7.57 -5.87
N THR A 255 -8.81 -7.80 -5.46
CA THR A 255 -8.41 -7.94 -4.06
C THR A 255 -7.92 -6.62 -3.46
N GLN A 256 -7.94 -5.53 -4.21
CA GLN A 256 -7.52 -4.23 -3.72
C GLN A 256 -8.58 -3.66 -2.77
N VAL A 257 -8.18 -3.38 -1.53
CA VAL A 257 -9.05 -2.78 -0.51
C VAL A 257 -9.57 -1.39 -0.90
N GLY A 258 -8.88 -0.69 -1.81
CA GLY A 258 -9.37 0.58 -2.35
C GLY A 258 -10.75 0.48 -3.04
N ASN A 259 -11.19 -0.74 -3.41
CA ASN A 259 -12.55 -0.96 -3.90
C ASN A 259 -13.64 -0.62 -2.86
N ASP A 260 -13.31 -0.63 -1.57
CA ASP A 260 -14.24 -0.29 -0.49
C ASP A 260 -14.64 1.19 -0.51
N PHE A 261 -13.87 2.06 -1.20
CA PHE A 261 -14.29 3.44 -1.44
C PHE A 261 -15.67 3.55 -2.08
N VAL A 262 -16.06 2.57 -2.91
CA VAL A 262 -17.40 2.53 -3.53
C VAL A 262 -18.49 2.59 -2.48
N SER A 263 -18.42 1.77 -1.44
CA SER A 263 -19.39 1.73 -0.36
C SER A 263 -19.20 2.86 0.67
N LEU A 264 -17.95 3.17 1.02
CA LEU A 264 -17.64 4.22 2.00
C LEU A 264 -18.13 5.60 1.53
N LEU A 265 -17.84 5.95 0.26
CA LEU A 265 -18.28 7.22 -0.30
C LEU A 265 -19.80 7.29 -0.46
N ALA A 266 -20.45 6.16 -0.76
CA ALA A 266 -21.91 6.09 -0.79
C ALA A 266 -22.53 6.36 0.61
N LEU A 267 -21.97 5.78 1.67
CA LEU A 267 -22.39 6.05 3.05
C LEU A 267 -22.19 7.52 3.45
N MET A 268 -21.16 8.17 2.91
CA MET A 268 -20.87 9.58 3.17
C MET A 268 -21.66 10.55 2.27
N GLY A 269 -22.59 10.06 1.44
CA GLY A 269 -23.52 10.87 0.65
C GLY A 269 -23.23 10.94 -0.85
N GLY A 270 -22.22 10.20 -1.34
CA GLY A 270 -21.91 10.08 -2.77
C GLY A 270 -22.88 9.13 -3.49
N GLN A 271 -23.16 9.42 -4.75
CA GLN A 271 -23.82 8.47 -5.65
C GLN A 271 -22.73 7.77 -6.46
N VAL A 272 -22.61 6.45 -6.30
CA VAL A 272 -21.58 5.66 -6.96
C VAL A 272 -22.22 4.79 -8.04
N SER A 273 -21.68 4.79 -9.24
CA SER A 273 -22.19 4.02 -10.36
C SER A 273 -21.05 3.55 -11.28
N ARG A 274 -21.20 2.35 -11.84
CA ARG A 274 -20.31 1.86 -12.90
C ARG A 274 -20.73 2.48 -14.23
N ASN A 275 -19.77 3.06 -14.94
CA ASN A 275 -19.98 3.65 -16.26
C ASN A 275 -18.99 3.03 -17.27
N GLY A 276 -19.47 2.10 -18.09
CA GLY A 276 -18.61 1.31 -18.96
C GLY A 276 -17.57 0.53 -18.14
N THR A 277 -16.28 0.73 -18.44
CA THR A 277 -15.16 0.16 -17.68
C THR A 277 -14.78 0.99 -16.45
N GLY A 278 -15.36 2.19 -16.27
CA GLY A 278 -15.04 3.10 -15.19
C GLY A 278 -15.97 3.00 -13.98
N MET A 279 -15.56 3.64 -12.89
CA MET A 279 -16.36 3.86 -11.68
C MET A 279 -16.53 5.36 -11.46
N SER A 280 -17.79 5.81 -11.42
CA SER A 280 -18.13 7.22 -11.24
C SER A 280 -18.64 7.48 -9.83
N VAL A 281 -18.20 8.59 -9.25
CA VAL A 281 -18.75 9.13 -8.00
C VAL A 281 -19.31 10.52 -8.29
N THR A 282 -20.56 10.72 -7.90
CA THR A 282 -21.23 12.03 -7.98
C THR A 282 -21.54 12.51 -6.57
N GLY A 283 -21.12 13.73 -6.26
CA GLY A 283 -21.39 14.40 -4.99
C GLY A 283 -22.18 15.69 -5.16
N THR A 284 -22.81 16.13 -4.08
CA THR A 284 -23.58 17.40 -4.02
C THR A 284 -22.82 18.51 -3.28
N GLY A 285 -21.65 18.20 -2.71
CA GLY A 285 -20.98 19.06 -1.75
C GLY A 285 -21.42 18.83 -0.30
N GLU A 286 -22.45 18.04 -0.06
CA GLU A 286 -22.92 17.66 1.27
C GLU A 286 -22.28 16.33 1.68
N ILE A 287 -21.63 16.29 2.85
CA ILE A 287 -20.92 15.10 3.34
C ILE A 287 -21.52 14.66 4.67
N ASN A 288 -21.92 13.41 4.78
CA ASN A 288 -22.39 12.81 6.02
C ASN A 288 -21.20 12.28 6.83
N GLY A 289 -21.30 12.32 8.16
CA GLY A 289 -20.40 11.59 9.03
C GLY A 289 -20.61 10.08 8.90
N ILE A 290 -19.62 9.31 9.35
CA ILE A 290 -19.61 7.85 9.24
C ILE A 290 -19.13 7.23 10.56
N GLU A 291 -19.71 6.08 10.92
CA GLU A 291 -19.18 5.21 11.96
C GLU A 291 -18.75 3.91 11.31
N ILE A 292 -17.43 3.60 11.37
CA ILE A 292 -16.84 2.51 10.58
C ILE A 292 -15.61 1.90 11.25
N ASP A 293 -15.51 0.57 11.17
CA ASP A 293 -14.28 -0.17 11.43
C ASP A 293 -13.50 -0.33 10.12
N LEU A 294 -12.29 0.20 10.08
CA LEU A 294 -11.37 0.11 8.95
C LEU A 294 -10.19 -0.84 9.21
N SER A 295 -10.34 -1.83 10.08
CA SER A 295 -9.27 -2.79 10.40
C SER A 295 -8.77 -3.54 9.16
N SER A 296 -9.63 -3.84 8.20
CA SER A 296 -9.27 -4.43 6.90
C SER A 296 -8.77 -3.40 5.88
N ALA A 297 -9.12 -2.12 6.03
CA ALA A 297 -8.96 -1.07 5.05
C ALA A 297 -8.22 0.17 5.60
N GLY A 298 -7.30 -0.02 6.54
CA GLY A 298 -6.62 1.06 7.27
C GLY A 298 -6.00 2.13 6.37
N GLU A 299 -5.51 1.76 5.20
CA GLU A 299 -4.91 2.69 4.25
C GLU A 299 -5.90 3.72 3.68
N LEU A 300 -7.22 3.49 3.79
CA LEU A 300 -8.25 4.42 3.35
C LEU A 300 -8.53 5.52 4.39
N THR A 301 -8.08 5.32 5.63
CA THR A 301 -8.34 6.21 6.77
C THR A 301 -8.02 7.68 6.49
N PRO A 302 -6.90 8.08 5.89
CA PRO A 302 -6.61 9.50 5.67
C PRO A 302 -7.62 10.21 4.76
N VAL A 303 -8.13 9.53 3.73
CA VAL A 303 -9.19 10.07 2.85
C VAL A 303 -10.50 10.21 3.63
N ILE A 304 -10.88 9.16 4.37
CA ILE A 304 -12.12 9.17 5.16
C ILE A 304 -12.06 10.20 6.28
N ALA A 305 -10.91 10.36 6.94
CA ALA A 305 -10.71 11.40 7.97
C ALA A 305 -10.79 12.82 7.39
N ALA A 306 -10.25 13.05 6.19
CA ALA A 306 -10.38 14.33 5.49
C ALA A 306 -11.85 14.64 5.15
N LEU A 307 -12.61 13.66 4.67
CA LEU A 307 -14.06 13.80 4.44
C LEU A 307 -14.82 14.01 5.75
N ALA A 308 -14.45 13.29 6.83
CA ALA A 308 -15.04 13.44 8.15
C ALA A 308 -14.84 14.85 8.72
N ALA A 309 -13.68 15.47 8.49
CA ALA A 309 -13.42 16.87 8.90
C ALA A 309 -14.34 17.88 8.18
N LEU A 310 -14.83 17.53 6.99
CA LEU A 310 -15.75 18.35 6.19
C LEU A 310 -17.22 17.93 6.33
N ALA A 311 -17.50 16.88 7.10
CA ALA A 311 -18.84 16.32 7.26
C ALA A 311 -19.72 17.18 8.18
N LYS A 312 -21.05 17.11 7.95
CA LYS A 312 -22.05 17.82 8.76
C LYS A 312 -22.45 17.12 10.05
N SER A 313 -21.97 15.89 10.27
CA SER A 313 -22.23 15.11 11.47
C SER A 313 -20.97 14.37 11.93
N LYS A 314 -20.98 13.91 13.19
CA LYS A 314 -19.86 13.20 13.83
C LYS A 314 -19.47 11.96 13.03
N SER A 315 -18.17 11.70 12.97
CA SER A 315 -17.59 10.46 12.44
C SER A 315 -16.78 9.73 13.51
N VAL A 316 -16.83 8.39 13.47
CA VAL A 316 -16.03 7.50 14.33
C VAL A 316 -15.32 6.49 13.42
N ILE A 317 -14.02 6.49 13.44
CA ILE A 317 -13.18 5.55 12.69
C ILE A 317 -12.42 4.69 13.71
N SER A 318 -12.54 3.38 13.62
CA SER A 318 -11.95 2.41 14.55
C SER A 318 -11.16 1.31 13.84
N GLY A 319 -10.49 0.44 14.60
CA GLY A 319 -9.77 -0.74 14.08
C GLY A 319 -8.41 -0.43 13.44
N VAL A 320 -7.90 0.80 13.53
CA VAL A 320 -6.74 1.26 12.74
C VAL A 320 -5.49 1.58 13.59
N ALA A 321 -5.35 0.96 14.76
CA ALA A 321 -4.18 1.15 15.64
C ALA A 321 -2.84 0.91 14.94
N HIS A 322 -2.80 -0.03 13.99
CA HIS A 322 -1.59 -0.38 13.23
C HIS A 322 -1.05 0.77 12.38
N LEU A 323 -1.86 1.79 12.07
CA LEU A 323 -1.43 2.98 11.33
C LEU A 323 -0.39 3.83 12.07
N ARG A 324 -0.22 3.62 13.39
CA ARG A 324 0.82 4.29 14.17
C ARG A 324 2.24 3.85 13.79
N GLY A 325 2.39 2.65 13.23
CA GLY A 325 3.67 2.09 12.76
C GLY A 325 3.93 2.26 11.27
N HIS A 326 3.18 3.10 10.55
CA HIS A 326 3.37 3.35 9.12
C HIS A 326 4.50 4.37 8.85
N GLU A 327 4.40 5.16 7.78
CA GLU A 327 5.37 6.20 7.42
C GLU A 327 5.53 7.25 8.52
N THR A 328 4.41 7.55 9.18
CA THR A 328 4.29 8.34 10.40
C THR A 328 3.24 7.71 11.30
N ASP A 329 3.09 8.16 12.55
CA ASP A 329 1.88 7.89 13.33
C ASP A 329 0.71 8.66 12.71
N ARG A 330 0.02 7.99 11.75
CA ARG A 330 -1.06 8.62 10.98
C ARG A 330 -2.24 9.04 11.83
N LEU A 331 -2.53 8.34 12.93
CA LEU A 331 -3.65 8.72 13.80
C LEU A 331 -3.35 10.05 14.49
N LYS A 332 -2.19 10.14 15.10
CA LYS A 332 -1.73 11.38 15.72
C LYS A 332 -1.64 12.52 14.70
N ALA A 333 -1.01 12.27 13.55
CA ALA A 333 -0.84 13.28 12.50
C ALA A 333 -2.18 13.82 11.98
N LEU A 334 -3.17 12.95 11.71
CA LEU A 334 -4.49 13.37 11.26
C LEU A 334 -5.19 14.22 12.31
N VAL A 335 -5.15 13.83 13.58
CA VAL A 335 -5.75 14.59 14.68
C VAL A 335 -5.08 15.94 14.85
N ASP A 336 -3.74 15.97 14.85
CA ASP A 336 -2.97 17.23 14.99
C ASP A 336 -3.30 18.19 13.84
N GLU A 337 -3.28 17.72 12.58
CA GLU A 337 -3.51 18.58 11.43
C GLU A 337 -4.97 19.04 11.31
N ILE A 338 -5.95 18.18 11.58
CA ILE A 338 -7.37 18.60 11.60
C ILE A 338 -7.57 19.68 12.67
N ASN A 339 -7.00 19.51 13.87
CA ASN A 339 -7.14 20.48 14.96
C ASN A 339 -6.38 21.78 14.68
N SER A 340 -5.22 21.73 13.99
CA SER A 340 -4.44 22.91 13.65
C SER A 340 -5.20 23.90 12.76
N ILE A 341 -6.09 23.40 11.92
CA ILE A 341 -6.95 24.19 11.04
C ILE A 341 -8.33 24.52 11.65
N GLY A 342 -8.49 24.35 12.96
CA GLY A 342 -9.73 24.68 13.68
C GLY A 342 -10.76 23.54 13.78
N GLY A 343 -10.40 22.32 13.36
CA GLY A 343 -11.23 21.15 13.50
C GLY A 343 -11.37 20.64 14.95
N ARG A 344 -12.16 19.60 15.13
CA ARG A 344 -12.37 18.90 16.40
C ARG A 344 -12.20 17.41 16.21
N ALA A 345 -10.95 16.96 16.27
CA ALA A 345 -10.57 15.56 16.19
C ALA A 345 -9.96 15.09 17.52
N THR A 346 -10.23 13.85 17.89
CA THR A 346 -9.69 13.22 19.10
C THR A 346 -9.23 11.81 18.77
N GLU A 347 -8.01 11.45 19.18
CA GLU A 347 -7.54 10.08 19.08
C GLU A 347 -8.32 9.17 20.03
N THR A 348 -8.56 7.93 19.56
CA THR A 348 -8.95 6.81 20.43
C THR A 348 -7.79 5.83 20.53
N LYS A 349 -7.96 4.75 21.28
CA LYS A 349 -6.94 3.71 21.41
C LYS A 349 -6.57 3.11 20.05
N ASP A 350 -7.54 2.96 19.17
CA ASP A 350 -7.42 2.24 17.89
C ASP A 350 -7.99 3.02 16.69
N GLY A 351 -8.19 4.33 16.83
CA GLY A 351 -8.76 5.14 15.76
C GLY A 351 -8.87 6.62 16.11
N LEU A 352 -9.88 7.28 15.57
CA LEU A 352 -10.14 8.70 15.81
C LEU A 352 -11.65 9.02 15.72
N ILE A 353 -12.03 10.07 16.43
CA ILE A 353 -13.36 10.68 16.36
C ILE A 353 -13.19 12.07 15.78
N VAL A 354 -14.05 12.43 14.83
CA VAL A 354 -14.07 13.78 14.23
C VAL A 354 -15.48 14.34 14.37
N GLU A 355 -15.58 15.54 14.95
CA GLU A 355 -16.83 16.26 15.11
C GLU A 355 -16.90 17.46 14.16
N PRO A 356 -18.08 17.85 13.72
CA PRO A 356 -18.26 19.04 12.88
C PRO A 356 -17.64 20.29 13.51
N ALA A 357 -16.92 21.07 12.69
CA ALA A 357 -16.29 22.32 13.13
C ALA A 357 -16.14 23.29 11.95
N ASP A 358 -15.98 24.58 12.25
CA ASP A 358 -15.65 25.59 11.25
C ASP A 358 -14.14 25.60 11.01
N LEU A 359 -13.74 25.03 9.89
CA LEU A 359 -12.34 24.94 9.48
C LEU A 359 -11.84 26.25 8.87
N ARG A 360 -10.55 26.52 9.06
CA ARG A 360 -9.85 27.70 8.55
C ARG A 360 -8.56 27.32 7.84
N GLY A 361 -8.05 28.22 6.98
CA GLY A 361 -6.76 28.04 6.33
C GLY A 361 -5.62 27.89 7.33
N GLY A 362 -4.56 27.22 6.90
CA GLY A 362 -3.35 26.98 7.66
C GLY A 362 -2.41 26.02 6.94
N LEU A 363 -1.21 25.86 7.50
CA LEU A 363 -0.24 24.89 7.00
C LEU A 363 -0.70 23.49 7.41
N TRP A 364 -0.82 22.60 6.42
CA TRP A 364 -1.07 21.17 6.62
C TRP A 364 0.25 20.42 6.45
N LYS A 365 0.78 19.86 7.51
CA LYS A 365 2.02 19.09 7.49
C LYS A 365 1.83 17.71 6.89
N THR A 366 2.81 17.26 6.13
CA THR A 366 2.76 15.97 5.43
C THR A 366 3.52 14.86 6.14
N TYR A 367 4.44 15.18 7.03
CA TYR A 367 5.27 14.21 7.76
C TYR A 367 6.02 13.23 6.83
N GLY A 368 6.32 13.64 5.60
CA GLY A 368 6.89 12.75 4.58
C GLY A 368 5.94 11.64 4.10
N ASP A 369 4.64 11.74 4.41
CA ASP A 369 3.63 10.73 4.09
C ASP A 369 2.68 11.23 2.99
N HIS A 370 2.67 10.49 1.86
CA HIS A 370 1.85 10.77 0.68
C HIS A 370 0.34 10.80 0.99
N ARG A 371 -0.13 10.01 1.95
CA ARG A 371 -1.56 9.99 2.32
C ARG A 371 -1.96 11.19 3.17
N MET A 372 -1.04 11.72 3.97
CA MET A 372 -1.24 13.00 4.66
C MET A 372 -1.34 14.15 3.66
N ALA A 373 -0.47 14.16 2.64
CA ALA A 373 -0.51 15.17 1.58
C ALA A 373 -1.85 15.16 0.82
N THR A 374 -2.33 13.98 0.43
CA THR A 374 -3.62 13.85 -0.28
C THR A 374 -4.82 14.20 0.60
N ALA A 375 -4.78 13.92 1.90
CA ALA A 375 -5.81 14.34 2.86
C ALA A 375 -5.91 15.87 2.94
N GLY A 376 -4.77 16.57 3.02
CA GLY A 376 -4.73 18.03 2.95
C GLY A 376 -5.28 18.59 1.63
N ALA A 377 -4.96 17.93 0.51
CA ALA A 377 -5.49 18.34 -0.81
C ALA A 377 -7.03 18.23 -0.88
N ILE A 378 -7.62 17.20 -0.29
CA ILE A 378 -9.08 17.02 -0.19
C ILE A 378 -9.70 18.17 0.61
N ILE A 379 -9.16 18.48 1.79
CA ILE A 379 -9.68 19.57 2.66
C ILE A 379 -9.54 20.93 1.95
N GLY A 380 -8.41 21.16 1.28
CA GLY A 380 -8.13 22.39 0.54
C GLY A 380 -9.09 22.67 -0.64
N LEU A 381 -9.88 21.68 -1.08
CA LEU A 381 -10.94 21.94 -2.08
C LEU A 381 -12.06 22.84 -1.55
N ARG A 382 -12.34 22.80 -0.25
CA ARG A 382 -13.42 23.54 0.41
C ARG A 382 -12.92 24.65 1.34
N VAL A 383 -11.81 24.43 2.04
CA VAL A 383 -11.27 25.34 3.04
C VAL A 383 -10.24 26.28 2.38
N PRO A 384 -10.54 27.59 2.28
CA PRO A 384 -9.59 28.55 1.70
C PRO A 384 -8.33 28.69 2.52
N GLY A 385 -7.16 28.80 1.87
CA GLY A 385 -5.88 29.06 2.54
C GLY A 385 -5.25 27.83 3.20
N ILE A 386 -5.66 26.61 2.83
CA ILE A 386 -4.89 25.41 3.16
C ILE A 386 -3.63 25.39 2.29
N GLU A 387 -2.47 25.32 2.94
CA GLU A 387 -1.15 25.18 2.33
C GLU A 387 -0.57 23.82 2.70
N ILE A 388 -0.22 23.01 1.69
CA ILE A 388 0.37 21.69 1.92
C ILE A 388 1.89 21.83 2.00
N GLU A 389 2.49 21.39 3.10
CA GLU A 389 3.93 21.52 3.38
C GLU A 389 4.81 20.97 2.24
N ASP A 390 4.52 19.78 1.78
CA ASP A 390 5.22 19.14 0.66
C ASP A 390 4.29 18.18 -0.08
N ILE A 391 3.81 18.59 -1.25
CA ILE A 391 2.97 17.73 -2.11
C ILE A 391 3.81 16.69 -2.87
N THR A 392 5.11 16.89 -3.01
CA THR A 392 5.98 16.01 -3.80
C THR A 392 6.14 14.64 -3.17
N VAL A 393 5.85 14.48 -1.85
CA VAL A 393 5.84 13.19 -1.16
C VAL A 393 4.82 12.21 -1.77
N THR A 394 3.84 12.69 -2.53
CA THR A 394 2.89 11.84 -3.27
C THR A 394 3.58 11.00 -4.34
N SER A 395 4.74 11.43 -4.86
CA SER A 395 5.52 10.70 -5.86
C SER A 395 5.99 9.30 -5.39
N LYS A 396 5.97 9.05 -4.08
CA LYS A 396 6.26 7.73 -3.51
C LYS A 396 5.36 6.63 -4.08
N THR A 397 4.07 6.93 -4.32
CA THR A 397 3.07 5.96 -4.78
C THR A 397 2.28 6.43 -5.98
N MET A 398 2.30 7.71 -6.27
CA MET A 398 1.57 8.33 -7.37
C MET A 398 2.35 9.51 -7.94
N PRO A 399 3.39 9.26 -8.73
CA PRO A 399 4.06 10.32 -9.49
C PRO A 399 3.07 11.06 -10.37
N GLY A 400 3.18 12.39 -10.42
CA GLY A 400 2.27 13.24 -11.19
C GLY A 400 0.91 13.49 -10.55
N PHE A 401 0.73 13.19 -9.25
CA PHE A 401 -0.52 13.49 -8.52
C PHE A 401 -0.95 14.94 -8.71
N GLU A 402 -0.04 15.88 -8.52
CA GLU A 402 -0.33 17.32 -8.64
C GLU A 402 -0.86 17.70 -10.03
N LEU A 403 -0.26 17.14 -11.09
CA LEU A 403 -0.70 17.37 -12.47
C LEU A 403 -2.12 16.83 -12.70
N LEU A 404 -2.40 15.60 -12.26
CA LEU A 404 -3.72 15.00 -12.38
C LEU A 404 -4.75 15.75 -11.53
N TRP A 405 -4.37 16.19 -10.33
CA TRP A 405 -5.23 16.97 -9.44
C TRP A 405 -5.63 18.29 -10.06
N ASN A 406 -4.65 19.03 -10.59
CA ASN A 406 -4.90 20.31 -11.28
C ASN A 406 -5.74 20.10 -12.54
N LYS A 407 -5.47 19.06 -13.34
CA LYS A 407 -6.28 18.70 -14.51
C LYS A 407 -7.72 18.41 -14.12
N MET A 408 -7.96 17.66 -13.03
CA MET A 408 -9.30 17.40 -12.50
C MET A 408 -10.04 18.70 -12.15
N LEU A 409 -9.34 19.69 -11.63
CA LEU A 409 -9.90 21.00 -11.25
C LEU A 409 -10.08 21.96 -12.44
N GLY A 410 -9.77 21.54 -13.65
CA GLY A 410 -9.86 22.39 -14.85
C GLY A 410 -8.80 23.49 -14.90
N ALA A 411 -7.73 23.40 -14.13
CA ALA A 411 -6.60 24.29 -14.25
C ALA A 411 -5.82 23.91 -15.53
N THR A 412 -5.73 24.84 -16.48
CA THR A 412 -4.81 24.71 -17.61
C THR A 412 -3.38 24.84 -17.08
N SER A 413 -2.55 23.85 -17.36
CA SER A 413 -1.11 23.85 -17.08
C SER A 413 -0.39 24.95 -17.85
#